data_0947f0c5105da5f0dc2cc5502e1f0b14
#
_entry.id   0947f0c5105da5f0dc2cc5502e1f0b14
#
_cell.length_a   1.000
_cell.length_b   1.000
_cell.length_c   1.000
_cell.angle_alpha   90.00
_cell.angle_beta   90.00
_cell.angle_gamma   90.00
#
_symmetry.space_group_name_H-M   'P 1'
#
loop_
_entity.id
_entity.type
_entity.pdbx_description
1 polymer ?
#
loop_
_entity_poly.entity_id
_entity_poly.type
_entity_poly.pdbx_seq_one_letter_code
_entity_poly.pdbx_strand_id
1 'polypeptide(L)'
;MINGIPTLDDLDLQGKRVLVRFDYNVKYLNGKVSDDERILRTLPTLTYVLSKASSVTILSHLGRPEKAGEIDKDFSLKKVAEHLSTLLSEEIYFHDDLNLDHFLDNQKKISMLENVRFFEGETDNNELFSKKLAQLADVFVMDAFGSAHRSHCSTEGVSHFIDSCVGRLVEEELNSLEGILNNPSKPMLGIIGGSKISTKINILESLLEKVDWLFVGGGIANTLHKSKGYEIGQSIVENDFLEEAKDLSKNNKIILPETFVVEQKDKSIVEKTFEAILPDDIIYDVSINSIKSLNNIISSCKTILWNGPLGFFEREEFSKGTLHLAKVISESDAYSVIGGGETLTAFNQSNLLDKVGYASTAGGAFLEYIEKGSLPSLDALKEKI
;
A
#
# COMPACT_ATOMS: atom_id res chain seq x y z
N MET A 1 -1.58 19.85 -11.82
CA MET A 1 -2.50 18.70 -11.99
C MET A 1 -1.75 17.46 -12.45
N ILE A 2 -2.13 16.29 -11.93
CA ILE A 2 -1.62 14.98 -12.35
C ILE A 2 -2.81 14.18 -12.89
N ASN A 3 -2.81 13.83 -14.20
CA ASN A 3 -3.89 13.07 -14.85
C ASN A 3 -5.31 13.65 -14.63
N GLY A 4 -5.44 14.97 -14.64
CA GLY A 4 -6.69 15.66 -14.35
C GLY A 4 -7.03 15.74 -12.85
N ILE A 5 -6.15 15.31 -11.93
CA ILE A 5 -6.34 15.43 -10.49
C ILE A 5 -5.64 16.72 -10.02
N PRO A 6 -6.35 17.65 -9.33
CA PRO A 6 -5.73 18.83 -8.76
C PRO A 6 -4.71 18.48 -7.69
N THR A 7 -3.60 19.24 -7.64
CA THR A 7 -2.56 19.16 -6.60
C THR A 7 -2.62 20.40 -5.69
N LEU A 8 -1.82 20.43 -4.65
CA LEU A 8 -1.70 21.60 -3.76
C LEU A 8 -1.29 22.88 -4.49
N ASP A 9 -0.62 22.79 -5.63
CA ASP A 9 -0.18 23.95 -6.40
C ASP A 9 -1.28 24.51 -7.33
N ASP A 10 -2.36 23.78 -7.51
CA ASP A 10 -3.49 24.16 -8.35
C ASP A 10 -4.58 24.92 -7.57
N LEU A 11 -4.53 24.92 -6.22
CA LEU A 11 -5.52 25.58 -5.36
C LEU A 11 -4.90 26.70 -4.51
N ASP A 12 -5.60 27.82 -4.38
CA ASP A 12 -5.23 28.86 -3.43
C ASP A 12 -5.69 28.49 -2.02
N LEU A 13 -4.72 28.28 -1.14
CA LEU A 13 -4.96 27.97 0.29
C LEU A 13 -4.82 29.17 1.21
N GLN A 14 -4.46 30.36 0.68
CA GLN A 14 -4.15 31.51 1.50
C GLN A 14 -5.33 31.96 2.34
N GLY A 15 -5.17 31.90 3.66
CA GLY A 15 -6.18 32.32 4.63
C GLY A 15 -7.43 31.40 4.72
N LYS A 16 -7.46 30.29 3.99
CA LYS A 16 -8.57 29.32 3.99
C LYS A 16 -8.48 28.37 5.18
N ARG A 17 -9.62 27.82 5.59
CA ARG A 17 -9.69 26.66 6.46
C ARG A 17 -9.45 25.42 5.60
N VAL A 18 -8.56 24.55 6.00
CA VAL A 18 -8.19 23.37 5.21
C VAL A 18 -8.47 22.09 6.01
N LEU A 19 -9.21 21.17 5.40
CA LEU A 19 -9.44 19.82 5.90
C LEU A 19 -8.44 18.87 5.22
N VAL A 20 -7.64 18.16 5.99
CA VAL A 20 -6.64 17.25 5.43
C VAL A 20 -6.90 15.82 5.89
N ARG A 21 -6.93 14.87 4.96
CA ARG A 21 -7.06 13.44 5.25
C ARG A 21 -5.71 12.75 5.14
N PHE A 22 -5.17 12.29 6.26
CA PHE A 22 -3.94 11.48 6.34
C PHE A 22 -4.24 10.01 6.69
N ASP A 23 -3.29 9.12 6.41
CA ASP A 23 -3.34 7.71 6.85
C ASP A 23 -2.41 7.49 8.05
N TYR A 24 -2.93 7.73 9.24
CA TYR A 24 -2.24 7.50 10.52
C TYR A 24 -2.63 6.16 11.16
N ASN A 25 -2.89 5.16 10.32
CA ASN A 25 -3.13 3.80 10.79
C ASN A 25 -1.81 3.14 11.22
N VAL A 26 -1.28 3.59 12.34
CA VAL A 26 0.00 3.19 12.93
C VAL A 26 -0.18 2.17 14.06
N LYS A 27 0.90 1.52 14.48
CA LYS A 27 0.90 0.59 15.61
C LYS A 27 1.30 1.31 16.89
N TYR A 28 0.66 0.93 17.99
CA TYR A 28 1.06 1.35 19.35
C TYR A 28 1.85 0.24 20.05
N LEU A 29 2.95 0.62 20.71
CA LEU A 29 3.71 -0.25 21.59
C LEU A 29 3.93 0.49 22.93
N ASN A 30 3.56 -0.15 24.04
CA ASN A 30 3.65 0.46 25.38
C ASN A 30 3.00 1.86 25.46
N GLY A 31 1.89 2.04 24.74
CA GLY A 31 1.13 3.27 24.75
C GLY A 31 1.73 4.43 23.94
N LYS A 32 2.73 4.18 23.10
CA LYS A 32 3.33 5.16 22.18
C LYS A 32 3.25 4.67 20.74
N VAL A 33 3.33 5.59 19.78
CA VAL A 33 3.51 5.26 18.37
C VAL A 33 4.85 4.50 18.23
N SER A 34 4.81 3.29 17.66
CA SER A 34 5.99 2.43 17.55
C SER A 34 6.70 2.55 16.19
N ASP A 35 5.96 2.97 15.17
CA ASP A 35 6.45 3.21 13.81
C ASP A 35 5.73 4.45 13.30
N ASP A 36 6.46 5.53 13.10
CA ASP A 36 5.93 6.84 12.72
C ASP A 36 6.21 7.21 11.25
N GLU A 37 6.74 6.29 10.45
CA GLU A 37 7.06 6.55 9.04
C GLU A 37 5.86 7.13 8.27
N ARG A 38 4.66 6.58 8.49
CA ARG A 38 3.42 7.10 7.89
C ARG A 38 3.12 8.54 8.29
N ILE A 39 3.45 8.93 9.52
CA ILE A 39 3.28 10.29 10.02
C ILE A 39 4.33 11.20 9.39
N LEU A 40 5.59 10.78 9.40
CA LEU A 40 6.72 11.57 8.85
C LEU A 40 6.52 11.88 7.36
N ARG A 41 6.03 10.94 6.58
CA ARG A 41 5.77 11.12 5.14
C ARG A 41 4.66 12.14 4.84
N THR A 42 3.81 12.49 5.79
CA THR A 42 2.76 13.52 5.62
C THR A 42 3.24 14.92 5.97
N LEU A 43 4.38 15.06 6.66
CA LEU A 43 4.89 16.36 7.11
C LEU A 43 5.10 17.37 5.97
N PRO A 44 5.57 17.00 4.77
CA PRO A 44 5.68 17.94 3.64
C PRO A 44 4.35 18.61 3.30
N THR A 45 3.26 17.82 3.21
CA THR A 45 1.90 18.34 2.98
C THR A 45 1.45 19.23 4.13
N LEU A 46 1.56 18.73 5.35
CA LEU A 46 1.09 19.44 6.54
C LEU A 46 1.82 20.79 6.72
N THR A 47 3.14 20.81 6.57
CA THR A 47 3.96 22.03 6.67
C THR A 47 3.58 23.03 5.58
N TYR A 48 3.39 22.57 4.34
CA TYR A 48 2.96 23.43 3.24
C TYR A 48 1.59 24.07 3.53
N VAL A 49 0.62 23.26 3.95
CA VAL A 49 -0.74 23.75 4.26
C VAL A 49 -0.70 24.73 5.44
N LEU A 50 0.01 24.42 6.52
CA LEU A 50 0.16 25.29 7.70
C LEU A 50 0.79 26.64 7.37
N SER A 51 1.64 26.70 6.35
CA SER A 51 2.29 27.97 5.94
C SER A 51 1.34 28.94 5.25
N LYS A 52 0.15 28.48 4.78
CA LYS A 52 -0.80 29.25 3.97
C LYS A 52 -2.19 29.35 4.60
N ALA A 53 -2.67 28.28 5.20
CA ALA A 53 -4.01 28.17 5.72
C ALA A 53 -4.21 29.00 7.01
N SER A 54 -5.43 29.49 7.24
CA SER A 54 -5.82 30.12 8.52
C SER A 54 -6.00 29.08 9.62
N SER A 55 -6.51 27.88 9.27
CA SER A 55 -6.62 26.74 10.17
C SER A 55 -6.54 25.42 9.40
N VAL A 56 -6.09 24.38 10.07
CA VAL A 56 -5.97 23.02 9.52
C VAL A 56 -6.71 22.05 10.44
N THR A 57 -7.62 21.27 9.86
CA THR A 57 -8.29 20.16 10.53
C THR A 57 -7.80 18.85 9.96
N ILE A 58 -7.23 18.00 10.80
CA ILE A 58 -6.68 16.71 10.41
C ILE A 58 -7.71 15.60 10.64
N LEU A 59 -7.96 14.81 9.61
CA LEU A 59 -8.74 13.59 9.65
C LEU A 59 -7.83 12.38 9.47
N SER A 60 -8.08 11.33 10.24
CA SER A 60 -7.47 10.03 10.01
C SER A 60 -8.30 8.89 10.59
N HIS A 61 -7.91 7.65 10.27
CA HIS A 61 -8.46 6.47 10.91
C HIS A 61 -7.35 5.67 11.59
N LEU A 62 -7.74 4.88 12.59
CA LEU A 62 -6.88 3.90 13.25
C LEU A 62 -7.65 2.58 13.43
N GLY A 63 -7.05 1.48 12.98
CA GLY A 63 -7.61 0.14 13.13
C GLY A 63 -8.99 -0.04 12.48
N ARG A 64 -9.75 -0.99 13.04
CA ARG A 64 -11.12 -1.31 12.61
C ARG A 64 -11.99 -1.47 13.86
N PRO A 65 -12.49 -0.37 14.44
CA PRO A 65 -13.41 -0.45 15.58
C PRO A 65 -14.67 -1.23 15.17
N GLU A 66 -15.22 -1.99 16.14
CA GLU A 66 -16.37 -2.87 15.89
C GLU A 66 -17.67 -2.09 15.71
N LYS A 67 -17.78 -0.90 16.35
CA LYS A 67 -19.00 -0.09 16.35
C LYS A 67 -18.68 1.37 16.03
N ALA A 68 -19.53 1.99 15.23
CA ALA A 68 -19.63 3.44 15.12
C ALA A 68 -20.55 3.99 16.24
N GLY A 69 -20.45 5.31 16.52
CA GLY A 69 -21.20 5.98 17.58
C GLY A 69 -20.57 5.90 18.97
N GLU A 70 -19.51 5.10 19.16
CA GLU A 70 -18.82 4.92 20.42
C GLU A 70 -17.30 5.09 20.24
N ILE A 71 -16.63 5.67 21.24
CA ILE A 71 -15.17 5.83 21.23
C ILE A 71 -14.53 4.62 21.92
N ASP A 72 -13.78 3.84 21.13
CA ASP A 72 -12.91 2.79 21.64
C ASP A 72 -11.49 3.34 21.86
N LYS A 73 -11.03 3.34 23.12
CA LYS A 73 -9.73 3.91 23.52
C LYS A 73 -8.53 3.24 22.84
N ASP A 74 -8.67 1.98 22.43
CA ASP A 74 -7.61 1.25 21.76
C ASP A 74 -7.40 1.73 20.31
N PHE A 75 -8.43 2.33 19.74
CA PHE A 75 -8.42 2.93 18.39
C PHE A 75 -8.49 4.47 18.38
N SER A 76 -8.28 5.11 19.55
CA SER A 76 -8.25 6.57 19.65
C SER A 76 -6.98 7.14 18.99
N LEU A 77 -7.15 8.24 18.24
CA LEU A 77 -6.04 8.97 17.61
C LEU A 77 -5.33 9.95 18.57
N LYS A 78 -5.72 10.03 19.82
CA LYS A 78 -5.14 10.97 20.80
C LYS A 78 -3.62 10.88 20.88
N LYS A 79 -3.06 9.65 20.89
CA LYS A 79 -1.61 9.42 20.92
C LYS A 79 -0.90 9.83 19.64
N VAL A 80 -1.59 9.74 18.51
CA VAL A 80 -1.07 10.27 17.24
C VAL A 80 -1.02 11.78 17.29
N ALA A 81 -2.07 12.46 17.80
CA ALA A 81 -2.10 13.91 17.97
C ALA A 81 -0.96 14.38 18.89
N GLU A 82 -0.73 13.71 20.04
CA GLU A 82 0.36 14.01 20.97
C GLU A 82 1.74 13.83 20.30
N HIS A 83 1.94 12.75 19.53
CA HIS A 83 3.17 12.48 18.80
C HIS A 83 3.43 13.54 17.72
N LEU A 84 2.41 13.84 16.91
CA LEU A 84 2.48 14.85 15.85
C LEU A 84 2.73 16.25 16.42
N SER A 85 2.13 16.60 17.56
CA SER A 85 2.40 17.86 18.28
C SER A 85 3.90 17.97 18.65
N THR A 86 4.50 16.87 19.10
CA THR A 86 5.94 16.82 19.41
C THR A 86 6.79 17.02 18.15
N LEU A 87 6.44 16.37 17.03
CA LEU A 87 7.18 16.49 15.77
C LEU A 87 7.12 17.91 15.20
N LEU A 88 5.96 18.56 15.28
CA LEU A 88 5.76 19.94 14.79
C LEU A 88 6.26 21.00 15.74
N SER A 89 6.46 20.69 17.02
CA SER A 89 6.67 21.66 18.10
C SER A 89 5.54 22.72 18.18
N GLU A 90 4.31 22.31 17.85
CA GLU A 90 3.10 23.12 17.83
C GLU A 90 1.98 22.39 18.61
N GLU A 91 1.10 23.14 19.25
CA GLU A 91 -0.06 22.58 19.94
C GLU A 91 -1.11 22.12 18.93
N ILE A 92 -1.59 20.87 19.09
CA ILE A 92 -2.69 20.31 18.31
C ILE A 92 -3.90 20.16 19.23
N TYR A 93 -4.98 20.84 18.92
CA TYR A 93 -6.27 20.64 19.59
C TYR A 93 -6.87 19.32 19.14
N PHE A 94 -6.89 18.34 20.04
CA PHE A 94 -7.53 17.05 19.81
C PHE A 94 -8.98 17.08 20.24
N HIS A 95 -9.89 16.83 19.30
CA HIS A 95 -11.31 16.75 19.56
C HIS A 95 -11.70 15.32 19.92
N ASP A 96 -11.94 15.08 21.19
CA ASP A 96 -12.11 13.76 21.79
C ASP A 96 -13.60 13.35 21.97
N ASP A 97 -14.51 13.98 21.23
CA ASP A 97 -15.91 13.58 21.14
C ASP A 97 -16.37 13.44 19.68
N LEU A 98 -17.63 13.02 19.47
CA LEU A 98 -18.19 12.77 18.15
C LEU A 98 -19.18 13.89 17.71
N ASN A 99 -19.19 15.03 18.39
CA ASN A 99 -20.04 16.16 18.08
C ASN A 99 -19.30 17.19 17.22
N LEU A 100 -19.58 17.22 15.91
CA LEU A 100 -18.94 18.16 14.99
C LEU A 100 -19.37 19.60 15.19
N ASP A 101 -20.57 19.86 15.74
CA ASP A 101 -20.99 21.23 16.05
C ASP A 101 -20.15 21.79 17.21
N HIS A 102 -19.90 20.97 18.23
CA HIS A 102 -18.99 21.31 19.32
C HIS A 102 -17.55 21.51 18.82
N PHE A 103 -17.11 20.73 17.83
CA PHE A 103 -15.82 20.93 17.18
C PHE A 103 -15.72 22.31 16.51
N LEU A 104 -16.73 22.72 15.73
CA LEU A 104 -16.73 23.99 15.02
C LEU A 104 -16.62 25.19 15.97
N ASP A 105 -17.27 25.13 17.14
CA ASP A 105 -17.18 26.16 18.16
C ASP A 105 -15.79 26.27 18.81
N ASN A 106 -14.99 25.22 18.76
CA ASN A 106 -13.69 25.10 19.44
C ASN A 106 -12.49 24.93 18.50
N GLN A 107 -12.68 24.99 17.19
CA GLN A 107 -11.63 24.81 16.19
C GLN A 107 -10.43 25.76 16.44
N LYS A 108 -9.21 25.23 16.40
CA LYS A 108 -7.96 25.98 16.59
C LYS A 108 -7.17 26.03 15.29
N LYS A 109 -6.01 26.70 15.33
CA LYS A 109 -5.10 26.79 14.18
C LYS A 109 -4.73 25.42 13.64
N ILE A 110 -4.46 24.45 14.53
CA ILE A 110 -4.26 23.05 14.19
C ILE A 110 -5.18 22.22 15.06
N SER A 111 -6.09 21.50 14.42
CA SER A 111 -7.05 20.63 15.09
C SER A 111 -7.01 19.23 14.50
N MET A 112 -7.27 18.21 15.29
CA MET A 112 -7.41 16.83 14.84
C MET A 112 -8.67 16.23 15.41
N LEU A 113 -9.53 15.65 14.55
CA LEU A 113 -10.69 14.89 14.98
C LEU A 113 -10.29 13.53 15.53
N GLU A 114 -11.14 12.99 16.39
CA GLU A 114 -11.07 11.59 16.77
C GLU A 114 -11.23 10.69 15.53
N ASN A 115 -10.84 9.41 15.66
CA ASN A 115 -10.90 8.42 14.61
C ASN A 115 -12.20 8.50 13.81
N VAL A 116 -12.09 8.85 12.52
CA VAL A 116 -13.26 9.03 11.66
C VAL A 116 -14.18 7.81 11.60
N ARG A 117 -13.67 6.61 11.89
CA ARG A 117 -14.43 5.36 11.92
C ARG A 117 -15.35 5.22 13.14
N PHE A 118 -15.25 6.12 14.11
CA PHE A 118 -16.23 6.19 15.19
C PHE A 118 -17.49 6.96 14.80
N PHE A 119 -17.43 7.77 13.73
CA PHE A 119 -18.60 8.52 13.29
C PHE A 119 -19.52 7.63 12.44
N GLU A 120 -20.82 7.66 12.77
CA GLU A 120 -21.83 6.96 12.00
C GLU A 120 -21.87 7.46 10.55
N GLY A 121 -21.95 6.53 9.60
CA GLY A 121 -22.00 6.82 8.19
C GLY A 121 -20.65 7.00 7.50
N GLU A 122 -19.53 7.06 8.23
CA GLU A 122 -18.19 7.23 7.63
C GLU A 122 -17.91 6.14 6.59
N THR A 123 -18.04 4.85 6.96
CA THR A 123 -17.73 3.72 6.09
C THR A 123 -18.76 3.47 5.01
N ASP A 124 -19.97 3.96 5.18
CA ASP A 124 -21.09 3.82 4.25
C ASP A 124 -21.16 4.96 3.24
N ASN A 125 -20.20 5.86 3.29
CA ASN A 125 -20.13 7.06 2.46
C ASN A 125 -21.42 7.92 2.53
N ASN A 126 -21.94 8.09 3.73
CA ASN A 126 -23.21 8.78 3.96
C ASN A 126 -23.13 10.24 3.53
N GLU A 127 -24.02 10.67 2.65
CA GLU A 127 -24.02 12.01 2.07
C GLU A 127 -24.17 13.13 3.14
N LEU A 128 -24.99 12.91 4.16
CA LEU A 128 -25.21 13.92 5.21
C LEU A 128 -23.96 14.09 6.07
N PHE A 129 -23.25 13.00 6.38
CA PHE A 129 -22.00 13.08 7.12
C PHE A 129 -20.87 13.69 6.24
N SER A 130 -20.80 13.35 4.96
CA SER A 130 -19.89 13.98 4.01
C SER A 130 -20.09 15.50 3.92
N LYS A 131 -21.35 15.98 3.87
CA LYS A 131 -21.68 17.41 3.94
C LYS A 131 -21.25 18.06 5.25
N LYS A 132 -21.43 17.38 6.38
CA LYS A 132 -20.95 17.88 7.68
C LYS A 132 -19.43 18.01 7.73
N LEU A 133 -18.69 17.02 7.21
CA LEU A 133 -17.23 17.15 7.08
C LEU A 133 -16.83 18.31 6.19
N ALA A 134 -17.52 18.52 5.06
CA ALA A 134 -17.26 19.63 4.16
C ALA A 134 -17.48 21.01 4.81
N GLN A 135 -18.38 21.15 5.78
CA GLN A 135 -18.61 22.40 6.51
C GLN A 135 -17.46 22.80 7.43
N LEU A 136 -16.57 21.86 7.78
CA LEU A 136 -15.42 22.12 8.64
C LEU A 136 -14.34 22.99 7.96
N ALA A 137 -14.34 23.08 6.62
CA ALA A 137 -13.29 23.74 5.87
C ALA A 137 -13.78 24.35 4.55
N ASP A 138 -12.90 25.08 3.88
CA ASP A 138 -13.12 25.69 2.57
C ASP A 138 -12.43 24.88 1.45
N VAL A 139 -11.43 24.07 1.80
CA VAL A 139 -10.68 23.20 0.89
C VAL A 139 -10.40 21.86 1.56
N PHE A 140 -10.51 20.78 0.80
CA PHE A 140 -10.12 19.43 1.22
C PHE A 140 -8.83 18.98 0.53
N VAL A 141 -7.93 18.39 1.30
CA VAL A 141 -6.68 17.80 0.82
C VAL A 141 -6.68 16.30 1.11
N MET A 142 -6.74 15.48 0.06
CA MET A 142 -6.63 14.03 0.16
C MET A 142 -5.16 13.60 0.12
N ASP A 143 -4.61 13.21 1.26
CA ASP A 143 -3.20 12.78 1.36
C ASP A 143 -3.04 11.42 2.06
N ALA A 144 -3.97 10.51 1.75
CA ALA A 144 -4.04 9.18 2.33
C ALA A 144 -4.18 8.11 1.23
N PHE A 145 -3.16 7.94 0.38
CA PHE A 145 -3.21 7.00 -0.74
C PHE A 145 -3.58 5.58 -0.31
N GLY A 146 -3.05 5.09 0.84
CA GLY A 146 -3.39 3.79 1.40
C GLY A 146 -4.89 3.57 1.69
N SER A 147 -5.66 4.65 1.80
CA SER A 147 -7.12 4.62 2.01
C SER A 147 -7.92 5.03 0.77
N ALA A 148 -7.28 5.46 -0.31
CA ALA A 148 -7.94 6.03 -1.50
C ALA A 148 -8.81 5.03 -2.27
N HIS A 149 -8.60 3.74 -2.07
CA HIS A 149 -9.40 2.65 -2.64
C HIS A 149 -10.78 2.47 -1.97
N ARG A 150 -11.08 3.23 -0.90
CA ARG A 150 -12.31 3.12 -0.13
C ARG A 150 -13.20 4.31 -0.41
N SER A 151 -14.44 4.06 -0.81
CA SER A 151 -15.47 5.09 -0.92
C SER A 151 -16.05 5.37 0.47
N HIS A 152 -15.33 6.14 1.30
CA HIS A 152 -15.75 6.58 2.62
C HIS A 152 -16.00 8.11 2.63
N CYS A 153 -16.74 8.61 3.60
CA CYS A 153 -17.01 10.05 3.69
C CYS A 153 -15.73 10.89 3.73
N SER A 154 -14.75 10.50 4.55
CA SER A 154 -13.50 11.24 4.75
C SER A 154 -12.45 11.05 3.65
N THR A 155 -12.67 10.17 2.69
CA THR A 155 -11.73 9.90 1.58
C THR A 155 -12.29 10.30 0.23
N GLU A 156 -13.58 10.07 -0.01
CA GLU A 156 -14.25 10.30 -1.29
C GLU A 156 -15.42 11.26 -1.13
N GLY A 157 -16.38 10.96 -0.23
CA GLY A 157 -17.64 11.67 -0.14
C GLY A 157 -17.51 13.18 0.09
N VAL A 158 -16.59 13.62 0.96
CA VAL A 158 -16.35 15.03 1.27
C VAL A 158 -15.93 15.83 0.03
N SER A 159 -15.19 15.21 -0.89
CA SER A 159 -14.68 15.87 -2.10
C SER A 159 -15.79 16.33 -3.04
N HIS A 160 -16.99 15.75 -2.97
CA HIS A 160 -18.14 16.19 -3.79
C HIS A 160 -18.73 17.54 -3.36
N PHE A 161 -18.41 18.04 -2.17
CA PHE A 161 -19.06 19.23 -1.58
C PHE A 161 -18.16 20.43 -1.40
N ILE A 162 -16.83 20.28 -1.47
CA ILE A 162 -15.86 21.40 -1.36
C ILE A 162 -14.74 21.24 -2.38
N ASP A 163 -14.05 22.34 -2.70
CA ASP A 163 -12.86 22.30 -3.55
C ASP A 163 -11.82 21.35 -2.97
N SER A 164 -11.23 20.51 -3.82
CA SER A 164 -10.43 19.39 -3.33
C SER A 164 -9.22 19.16 -4.20
N CYS A 165 -8.09 18.73 -3.58
CA CYS A 165 -6.86 18.35 -4.27
C CYS A 165 -6.16 17.19 -3.54
N VAL A 166 -5.13 16.66 -4.15
CA VAL A 166 -4.22 15.71 -3.49
C VAL A 166 -3.09 16.44 -2.78
N GLY A 167 -2.61 15.84 -1.68
CA GLY A 167 -1.39 16.27 -0.98
C GLY A 167 -0.12 15.71 -1.61
N ARG A 168 1.04 16.11 -1.08
CA ARG A 168 2.36 15.75 -1.63
C ARG A 168 2.64 14.25 -1.61
N LEU A 169 2.16 13.52 -0.59
CA LEU A 169 2.35 12.07 -0.52
C LEU A 169 1.58 11.36 -1.63
N VAL A 170 0.32 11.71 -1.85
CA VAL A 170 -0.48 11.14 -2.95
C VAL A 170 0.06 11.57 -4.31
N GLU A 171 0.55 12.80 -4.45
CA GLU A 171 1.20 13.30 -5.65
C GLU A 171 2.45 12.48 -6.00
N GLU A 172 3.30 12.16 -5.01
CA GLU A 172 4.49 11.33 -5.16
C GLU A 172 4.13 9.89 -5.56
N GLU A 173 3.12 9.28 -4.89
CA GLU A 173 2.61 7.95 -5.24
C GLU A 173 2.12 7.90 -6.69
N LEU A 174 1.30 8.88 -7.09
CA LEU A 174 0.78 8.95 -8.45
C LEU A 174 1.89 9.10 -9.49
N ASN A 175 2.85 10.00 -9.28
CA ASN A 175 3.97 10.19 -10.19
C ASN A 175 4.80 8.91 -10.35
N SER A 176 5.04 8.20 -9.25
CA SER A 176 5.81 6.96 -9.24
C SER A 176 5.09 5.82 -9.98
N LEU A 177 3.77 5.72 -9.80
CA LEU A 177 2.94 4.69 -10.44
C LEU A 177 2.66 5.00 -11.92
N GLU A 178 2.42 6.27 -12.26
CA GLU A 178 2.21 6.71 -13.63
C GLU A 178 3.36 6.33 -14.57
N GLY A 179 4.59 6.57 -14.12
CA GLY A 179 5.81 6.21 -14.88
C GLY A 179 5.91 4.72 -15.16
N ILE A 180 5.27 3.87 -14.32
CA ILE A 180 5.28 2.42 -14.48
C ILE A 180 4.09 1.92 -15.29
N LEU A 181 2.89 2.49 -15.08
CA LEU A 181 1.66 1.93 -15.63
C LEU A 181 1.38 2.43 -17.04
N ASN A 182 1.65 3.70 -17.32
CA ASN A 182 1.26 4.32 -18.58
C ASN A 182 2.41 4.41 -19.59
N ASN A 183 3.66 4.61 -19.12
CA ASN A 183 4.83 4.73 -20.00
C ASN A 183 6.10 4.11 -19.38
N PRO A 184 6.09 2.81 -19.02
CA PRO A 184 7.25 2.20 -18.41
C PRO A 184 8.45 2.23 -19.36
N SER A 185 9.61 2.60 -18.83
CA SER A 185 10.85 2.39 -19.55
C SER A 185 11.09 0.88 -19.70
N LYS A 186 11.21 0.42 -20.92
CA LYS A 186 11.37 -0.99 -21.26
C LYS A 186 12.85 -1.39 -21.32
N PRO A 187 13.20 -2.66 -21.02
CA PRO A 187 12.34 -3.75 -20.59
C PRO A 187 11.82 -3.59 -19.15
N MET A 188 10.62 -4.12 -18.87
CA MET A 188 9.98 -4.07 -17.56
C MET A 188 9.80 -5.48 -16.98
N LEU A 189 10.20 -5.68 -15.73
CA LEU A 189 9.96 -6.88 -14.94
C LEU A 189 8.91 -6.61 -13.85
N GLY A 190 7.83 -7.40 -13.86
CA GLY A 190 6.93 -7.53 -12.72
C GLY A 190 7.36 -8.68 -11.80
N ILE A 191 7.24 -8.51 -10.50
CA ILE A 191 7.51 -9.55 -9.51
C ILE A 191 6.32 -9.59 -8.56
N ILE A 192 5.61 -10.71 -8.52
CA ILE A 192 4.45 -10.90 -7.66
C ILE A 192 4.67 -12.14 -6.78
N GLY A 193 4.73 -11.90 -5.48
CA GLY A 193 4.73 -12.96 -4.46
C GLY A 193 3.44 -12.94 -3.63
N GLY A 194 3.39 -13.84 -2.65
CA GLY A 194 2.28 -13.95 -1.72
C GLY A 194 1.67 -15.35 -1.68
N SER A 195 0.72 -15.56 -0.74
CA SER A 195 0.19 -16.89 -0.41
C SER A 195 -0.98 -17.32 -1.30
N LYS A 196 -1.80 -16.38 -1.81
CA LYS A 196 -3.08 -16.68 -2.47
C LYS A 196 -3.18 -16.05 -3.86
N ILE A 197 -3.43 -16.88 -4.88
CA ILE A 197 -3.66 -16.42 -6.25
C ILE A 197 -5.00 -15.68 -6.37
N SER A 198 -6.05 -16.12 -5.67
CA SER A 198 -7.39 -15.53 -5.68
C SER A 198 -7.39 -14.03 -5.41
N THR A 199 -6.46 -13.55 -4.57
CA THR A 199 -6.36 -12.13 -4.22
C THR A 199 -5.54 -11.31 -5.20
N LYS A 200 -4.89 -11.95 -6.18
CA LYS A 200 -3.93 -11.28 -7.09
C LYS A 200 -4.11 -11.62 -8.57
N ILE A 201 -5.11 -12.44 -8.90
CA ILE A 201 -5.31 -12.89 -10.29
C ILE A 201 -5.53 -11.73 -11.25
N ASN A 202 -6.38 -10.75 -10.90
CA ASN A 202 -6.63 -9.58 -11.74
C ASN A 202 -5.38 -8.70 -11.91
N ILE A 203 -4.56 -8.62 -10.85
CA ILE A 203 -3.28 -7.88 -10.89
C ILE A 203 -2.28 -8.59 -11.82
N LEU A 204 -2.20 -9.92 -11.76
CA LEU A 204 -1.35 -10.72 -12.65
C LEU A 204 -1.76 -10.49 -14.12
N GLU A 205 -3.06 -10.55 -14.43
CA GLU A 205 -3.59 -10.29 -15.77
C GLU A 205 -3.29 -8.86 -16.25
N SER A 206 -3.59 -7.85 -15.42
CA SER A 206 -3.30 -6.44 -15.75
C SER A 206 -1.81 -6.18 -15.97
N LEU A 207 -0.93 -6.80 -15.17
CA LEU A 207 0.51 -6.65 -15.34
C LEU A 207 1.03 -7.35 -16.60
N LEU A 208 0.48 -8.50 -16.98
CA LEU A 208 0.89 -9.21 -18.20
C LEU A 208 0.71 -8.40 -19.48
N GLU A 209 -0.22 -7.44 -19.49
CA GLU A 209 -0.38 -6.50 -20.60
C GLU A 209 0.78 -5.49 -20.67
N LYS A 210 1.41 -5.17 -19.54
CA LYS A 210 2.37 -4.05 -19.39
C LYS A 210 3.82 -4.49 -19.34
N VAL A 211 4.12 -5.64 -18.70
CA VAL A 211 5.49 -6.13 -18.48
C VAL A 211 6.04 -6.90 -19.67
N ASP A 212 7.36 -7.00 -19.74
CA ASP A 212 8.05 -7.92 -20.65
C ASP A 212 8.26 -9.30 -20.01
N TRP A 213 8.44 -9.33 -18.68
CA TRP A 213 8.53 -10.55 -17.87
C TRP A 213 7.76 -10.39 -16.57
N LEU A 214 7.16 -11.47 -16.09
CA LEU A 214 6.45 -11.55 -14.82
C LEU A 214 6.96 -12.74 -14.01
N PHE A 215 7.79 -12.48 -13.00
CA PHE A 215 8.23 -13.49 -12.05
C PHE A 215 7.20 -13.67 -10.95
N VAL A 216 6.79 -14.91 -10.71
CA VAL A 216 5.76 -15.23 -9.70
C VAL A 216 6.34 -16.14 -8.64
N GLY A 217 6.21 -15.76 -7.35
CA GLY A 217 6.71 -16.50 -6.19
C GLY A 217 5.64 -16.86 -5.17
N GLY A 218 6.07 -17.50 -4.08
CA GLY A 218 5.21 -17.87 -2.95
C GLY A 218 4.13 -18.92 -3.30
N GLY A 219 3.04 -18.94 -2.54
CA GLY A 219 1.92 -19.87 -2.74
C GLY A 219 1.22 -19.70 -4.10
N ILE A 220 1.33 -18.52 -4.71
CA ILE A 220 0.85 -18.28 -6.08
C ILE A 220 1.63 -19.16 -7.05
N ALA A 221 2.98 -19.21 -6.95
CA ALA A 221 3.80 -20.09 -7.77
C ALA A 221 3.47 -21.56 -7.55
N ASN A 222 3.19 -21.99 -6.30
CA ASN A 222 2.77 -23.35 -6.00
C ASN A 222 1.49 -23.71 -6.76
N THR A 223 0.49 -22.80 -6.77
CA THR A 223 -0.78 -23.01 -7.48
C THR A 223 -0.56 -23.12 -8.99
N LEU A 224 0.31 -22.26 -9.56
CA LEU A 224 0.70 -22.34 -10.98
C LEU A 224 1.45 -23.64 -11.32
N HIS A 225 2.38 -24.10 -10.47
CA HIS A 225 3.07 -25.38 -10.67
C HIS A 225 2.11 -26.56 -10.62
N LYS A 226 1.20 -26.58 -9.62
CA LYS A 226 0.16 -27.64 -9.52
C LYS A 226 -0.76 -27.66 -10.72
N SER A 227 -1.14 -26.52 -11.25
CA SER A 227 -2.00 -26.42 -12.45
C SER A 227 -1.33 -27.01 -13.70
N LYS A 228 0.01 -27.06 -13.73
CA LYS A 228 0.81 -27.73 -14.76
C LYS A 228 1.03 -29.22 -14.49
N GLY A 229 0.51 -29.77 -13.38
CA GLY A 229 0.60 -31.17 -13.01
C GLY A 229 1.85 -31.53 -12.19
N TYR A 230 2.62 -30.55 -11.67
CA TYR A 230 3.76 -30.81 -10.80
C TYR A 230 3.32 -31.12 -9.37
N GLU A 231 4.10 -31.96 -8.68
CA GLU A 231 3.94 -32.21 -7.25
C GLU A 231 4.40 -30.98 -6.45
N ILE A 232 3.61 -30.59 -5.45
CA ILE A 232 3.92 -29.48 -4.54
C ILE A 232 3.90 -29.90 -3.08
N GLY A 233 3.70 -31.19 -2.82
CA GLY A 233 3.59 -31.78 -1.48
C GLY A 233 2.42 -31.19 -0.67
N GLN A 234 2.70 -30.89 0.59
CA GLN A 234 1.74 -30.28 1.53
C GLN A 234 1.80 -28.73 1.49
N SER A 235 2.37 -28.16 0.44
CA SER A 235 2.53 -26.70 0.30
C SER A 235 1.18 -25.99 0.15
N ILE A 236 1.17 -24.70 0.53
CA ILE A 236 -0.03 -23.87 0.36
C ILE A 236 -0.43 -23.80 -1.13
N VAL A 237 -1.71 -23.98 -1.40
CA VAL A 237 -2.30 -24.00 -2.74
C VAL A 237 -3.78 -23.64 -2.68
N GLU A 238 -4.28 -23.02 -3.73
CA GLU A 238 -5.72 -22.77 -3.92
C GLU A 238 -6.26 -23.69 -5.05
N ASN A 239 -6.84 -24.82 -4.66
CA ASN A 239 -7.33 -25.83 -5.62
C ASN A 239 -8.49 -25.31 -6.47
N ASP A 240 -9.30 -24.38 -5.95
CA ASP A 240 -10.46 -23.81 -6.65
C ASP A 240 -10.05 -22.89 -7.82
N PHE A 241 -8.77 -22.51 -7.89
CA PHE A 241 -8.21 -21.60 -8.91
C PHE A 241 -7.24 -22.31 -9.87
N LEU A 242 -7.25 -23.65 -9.94
CA LEU A 242 -6.31 -24.38 -10.79
C LEU A 242 -6.55 -24.19 -12.29
N GLU A 243 -7.80 -24.00 -12.75
CA GLU A 243 -8.10 -23.77 -14.16
C GLU A 243 -7.63 -22.37 -14.60
N GLU A 244 -7.90 -21.32 -13.80
CA GLU A 244 -7.43 -19.96 -14.05
C GLU A 244 -5.89 -19.91 -14.01
N ALA A 245 -5.27 -20.59 -13.03
CA ALA A 245 -3.82 -20.71 -12.92
C ALA A 245 -3.22 -21.41 -14.15
N LYS A 246 -3.90 -22.43 -14.69
CA LYS A 246 -3.48 -23.13 -15.90
C LYS A 246 -3.52 -22.23 -17.12
N ASP A 247 -4.55 -21.40 -17.24
CA ASP A 247 -4.68 -20.45 -18.35
C ASP A 247 -3.62 -19.35 -18.25
N LEU A 248 -3.39 -18.77 -17.08
CA LEU A 248 -2.30 -17.84 -16.83
C LEU A 248 -0.94 -18.45 -17.18
N SER A 249 -0.70 -19.70 -16.79
CA SER A 249 0.59 -20.38 -16.98
C SER A 249 0.96 -20.64 -18.44
N LYS A 250 0.04 -20.45 -19.39
CA LYS A 250 0.29 -20.52 -20.83
C LYS A 250 0.99 -19.27 -21.37
N ASN A 251 0.95 -18.16 -20.62
CA ASN A 251 1.57 -16.92 -21.04
C ASN A 251 3.10 -17.03 -20.92
N ASN A 252 3.80 -16.80 -22.04
CA ASN A 252 5.25 -16.94 -22.15
C ASN A 252 6.04 -15.86 -21.37
N LYS A 253 5.38 -14.80 -20.91
CA LYS A 253 6.00 -13.78 -20.05
C LYS A 253 6.14 -14.24 -18.60
N ILE A 254 5.37 -15.27 -18.18
CA ILE A 254 5.42 -15.79 -16.81
C ILE A 254 6.66 -16.62 -16.60
N ILE A 255 7.45 -16.25 -15.59
CA ILE A 255 8.62 -16.97 -15.13
C ILE A 255 8.30 -17.55 -13.75
N LEU A 256 8.42 -18.86 -13.61
CA LEU A 256 8.24 -19.57 -12.34
C LEU A 256 9.59 -19.99 -11.78
N PRO A 257 9.73 -20.09 -10.43
CA PRO A 257 10.92 -20.65 -9.81
C PRO A 257 11.12 -22.11 -10.21
N GLU A 258 12.36 -22.50 -10.47
CA GLU A 258 12.73 -23.88 -10.78
C GLU A 258 13.23 -24.64 -9.55
N THR A 259 13.70 -23.92 -8.52
CA THR A 259 14.22 -24.47 -7.28
C THR A 259 13.64 -23.76 -6.07
N PHE A 260 13.40 -24.53 -5.02
CA PHE A 260 12.72 -24.10 -3.82
C PHE A 260 13.47 -24.52 -2.56
N VAL A 261 13.23 -23.80 -1.45
CA VAL A 261 13.60 -24.20 -0.11
C VAL A 261 12.41 -24.93 0.51
N VAL A 262 12.63 -26.19 0.87
CA VAL A 262 11.59 -27.14 1.26
C VAL A 262 11.86 -27.66 2.67
N GLU A 263 10.82 -27.71 3.51
CA GLU A 263 10.84 -28.47 4.76
C GLU A 263 10.33 -29.89 4.47
N GLN A 264 11.15 -30.91 4.80
CA GLN A 264 10.79 -32.30 4.63
C GLN A 264 10.01 -32.83 5.85
N LYS A 265 9.50 -34.07 5.75
CA LYS A 265 8.75 -34.72 6.82
C LYS A 265 9.52 -34.82 8.15
N ASP A 266 10.83 -35.02 8.08
CA ASP A 266 11.73 -35.08 9.25
C ASP A 266 12.17 -33.70 9.78
N LYS A 267 11.58 -32.62 9.25
CA LYS A 267 11.88 -31.23 9.55
C LYS A 267 13.23 -30.73 9.02
N SER A 268 13.94 -31.54 8.25
CA SER A 268 15.13 -31.05 7.55
C SER A 268 14.75 -30.05 6.47
N ILE A 269 15.60 -29.03 6.29
CA ILE A 269 15.40 -27.98 5.29
C ILE A 269 16.42 -28.19 4.18
N VAL A 270 15.93 -28.37 2.97
CA VAL A 270 16.76 -28.69 1.81
C VAL A 270 16.31 -27.87 0.59
N GLU A 271 17.23 -27.71 -0.37
CA GLU A 271 16.87 -27.15 -1.68
C GLU A 271 16.51 -28.28 -2.64
N LYS A 272 15.40 -28.12 -3.39
CA LYS A 272 14.93 -29.09 -4.39
C LYS A 272 14.47 -28.38 -5.66
N THR A 273 14.66 -29.05 -6.82
CA THR A 273 13.93 -28.65 -8.04
C THR A 273 12.46 -29.04 -7.93
N PHE A 274 11.60 -28.41 -8.72
CA PHE A 274 10.16 -28.74 -8.69
C PHE A 274 9.88 -30.21 -9.05
N GLU A 275 10.73 -30.87 -9.87
CA GLU A 275 10.58 -32.30 -10.20
C GLU A 275 10.95 -33.23 -9.03
N ALA A 276 11.72 -32.74 -8.07
CA ALA A 276 12.19 -33.53 -6.92
C ALA A 276 11.33 -33.35 -5.65
N ILE A 277 10.25 -32.57 -5.72
CA ILE A 277 9.30 -32.37 -4.61
C ILE A 277 8.57 -33.69 -4.35
N LEU A 278 8.45 -34.06 -3.06
CA LEU A 278 7.77 -35.27 -2.60
C LEU A 278 6.42 -34.93 -1.96
N PRO A 279 5.46 -35.90 -1.87
CA PRO A 279 4.14 -35.65 -1.30
C PRO A 279 4.10 -35.15 0.15
N ASP A 280 5.13 -35.43 0.95
CA ASP A 280 5.23 -34.96 2.36
C ASP A 280 6.06 -33.66 2.50
N ASP A 281 6.59 -33.11 1.43
CA ASP A 281 7.39 -31.87 1.44
C ASP A 281 6.49 -30.63 1.56
N ILE A 282 7.05 -29.55 2.12
CA ILE A 282 6.39 -28.24 2.16
C ILE A 282 7.33 -27.19 1.58
N ILE A 283 6.92 -26.56 0.50
CA ILE A 283 7.64 -25.43 -0.10
C ILE A 283 7.37 -24.18 0.75
N TYR A 284 8.42 -23.58 1.28
CA TYR A 284 8.33 -22.36 2.09
C TYR A 284 9.01 -21.13 1.46
N ASP A 285 10.01 -21.33 0.57
CA ASP A 285 10.68 -20.18 -0.06
C ASP A 285 11.18 -20.55 -1.47
N VAL A 286 11.43 -19.53 -2.26
CA VAL A 286 12.15 -19.65 -3.53
C VAL A 286 13.65 -19.69 -3.23
N SER A 287 14.37 -20.62 -3.84
CA SER A 287 15.81 -20.72 -3.58
C SER A 287 16.61 -19.57 -4.22
N ILE A 288 17.78 -19.30 -3.66
CA ILE A 288 18.73 -18.33 -4.24
C ILE A 288 19.12 -18.70 -5.67
N ASN A 289 19.16 -20.00 -6.01
CA ASN A 289 19.50 -20.45 -7.36
C ASN A 289 18.43 -20.05 -8.39
N SER A 290 17.14 -20.12 -8.04
CA SER A 290 16.05 -19.57 -8.87
C SER A 290 16.16 -18.06 -9.04
N ILE A 291 16.57 -17.32 -7.99
CA ILE A 291 16.76 -15.87 -8.11
C ILE A 291 17.96 -15.55 -9.02
N LYS A 292 19.05 -16.29 -8.91
CA LYS A 292 20.22 -16.10 -9.79
C LYS A 292 19.91 -16.28 -11.27
N SER A 293 18.94 -17.13 -11.62
CA SER A 293 18.50 -17.28 -13.02
C SER A 293 17.88 -16.01 -13.60
N LEU A 294 17.36 -15.11 -12.73
CA LEU A 294 16.81 -13.81 -13.11
C LEU A 294 17.87 -12.71 -13.29
N ASN A 295 19.14 -12.94 -12.92
CA ASN A 295 20.15 -11.86 -12.92
C ASN A 295 20.30 -11.19 -14.29
N ASN A 296 20.29 -11.94 -15.39
CA ASN A 296 20.38 -11.39 -16.74
C ASN A 296 19.16 -10.55 -17.11
N ILE A 297 17.98 -10.96 -16.65
CA ILE A 297 16.73 -10.21 -16.85
C ILE A 297 16.79 -8.93 -16.05
N ILE A 298 17.07 -9.02 -14.74
CA ILE A 298 17.12 -7.86 -13.82
C ILE A 298 18.15 -6.84 -14.33
N SER A 299 19.34 -7.26 -14.72
CA SER A 299 20.38 -6.35 -15.23
C SER A 299 20.04 -5.68 -16.56
N SER A 300 19.13 -6.26 -17.35
CA SER A 300 18.67 -5.67 -18.61
C SER A 300 17.46 -4.74 -18.42
N CYS A 301 16.73 -4.86 -17.30
CA CYS A 301 15.53 -4.09 -17.04
C CYS A 301 15.81 -2.59 -16.85
N LYS A 302 14.85 -1.77 -17.27
CA LYS A 302 14.80 -0.33 -16.97
C LYS A 302 13.78 -0.02 -15.88
N THR A 303 12.78 -0.89 -15.74
CA THR A 303 11.72 -0.75 -14.73
C THR A 303 11.49 -2.09 -14.04
N ILE A 304 11.36 -2.07 -12.71
CA ILE A 304 10.99 -3.23 -11.89
C ILE A 304 9.85 -2.84 -10.97
N LEU A 305 8.79 -3.65 -10.97
CA LEU A 305 7.67 -3.54 -10.02
C LEU A 305 7.62 -4.80 -9.16
N TRP A 306 7.69 -4.66 -7.84
CA TRP A 306 7.63 -5.80 -6.93
C TRP A 306 6.58 -5.64 -5.83
N ASN A 307 5.73 -6.66 -5.70
CA ASN A 307 4.76 -6.76 -4.61
C ASN A 307 4.65 -8.19 -4.06
N GLY A 308 4.84 -8.33 -2.75
CA GLY A 308 4.70 -9.58 -2.00
C GLY A 308 5.99 -10.39 -1.89
N PRO A 309 6.23 -11.02 -0.72
CA PRO A 309 7.41 -11.86 -0.49
C PRO A 309 7.34 -13.14 -1.32
N LEU A 310 8.51 -13.74 -1.57
CA LEU A 310 8.64 -14.97 -2.36
C LEU A 310 8.46 -16.25 -1.53
N GLY A 311 8.51 -16.13 -0.20
CA GLY A 311 8.43 -17.23 0.75
C GLY A 311 7.85 -16.80 2.10
N PHE A 312 7.90 -17.70 3.07
CA PHE A 312 7.48 -17.47 4.45
C PHE A 312 8.60 -16.74 5.22
N PHE A 313 8.87 -15.49 4.80
CA PHE A 313 10.06 -14.72 5.19
C PHE A 313 10.07 -14.30 6.67
N GLU A 314 8.96 -14.43 7.39
CA GLU A 314 8.87 -14.24 8.84
C GLU A 314 9.69 -15.29 9.61
N ARG A 315 9.95 -16.45 9.01
CA ARG A 315 10.91 -17.42 9.52
C ARG A 315 12.26 -17.23 8.81
N GLU A 316 13.32 -17.00 9.60
CA GLU A 316 14.68 -16.71 9.10
C GLU A 316 15.16 -17.74 8.07
N GLU A 317 14.85 -19.02 8.30
CA GLU A 317 15.25 -20.13 7.42
C GLU A 317 14.65 -20.01 6.00
N PHE A 318 13.49 -19.33 5.88
CA PHE A 318 12.72 -19.19 4.64
C PHE A 318 12.63 -17.73 4.13
N SER A 319 13.53 -16.86 4.61
CA SER A 319 13.61 -15.47 4.20
C SER A 319 14.65 -15.21 3.10
N LYS A 320 15.54 -16.16 2.87
CA LYS A 320 16.77 -15.98 2.06
C LYS A 320 16.48 -15.64 0.60
N GLY A 321 15.45 -16.24 0.01
CA GLY A 321 15.03 -15.93 -1.36
C GLY A 321 14.56 -14.46 -1.49
N THR A 322 13.63 -14.06 -0.63
CA THR A 322 13.11 -12.68 -0.61
C THR A 322 14.21 -11.66 -0.35
N LEU A 323 15.07 -11.87 0.66
CA LEU A 323 16.17 -10.95 1.00
C LEU A 323 17.24 -10.88 -0.11
N HIS A 324 17.57 -12.02 -0.75
CA HIS A 324 18.51 -12.04 -1.86
C HIS A 324 17.98 -11.27 -3.06
N LEU A 325 16.70 -11.44 -3.41
CA LEU A 325 16.07 -10.67 -4.49
C LEU A 325 16.06 -9.17 -4.19
N ALA A 326 15.74 -8.78 -2.94
CA ALA A 326 15.80 -7.38 -2.51
C ALA A 326 17.19 -6.78 -2.73
N LYS A 327 18.25 -7.54 -2.38
CA LYS A 327 19.63 -7.12 -2.63
C LYS A 327 19.92 -6.95 -4.11
N VAL A 328 19.58 -7.94 -4.94
CA VAL A 328 19.84 -7.89 -6.40
C VAL A 328 19.14 -6.70 -7.06
N ILE A 329 17.89 -6.43 -6.67
CA ILE A 329 17.13 -5.27 -7.18
C ILE A 329 17.76 -3.94 -6.73
N SER A 330 18.18 -3.85 -5.46
CA SER A 330 18.81 -2.64 -4.93
C SER A 330 20.18 -2.33 -5.54
N GLU A 331 20.82 -3.32 -6.17
CA GLU A 331 22.10 -3.19 -6.87
C GLU A 331 21.92 -2.99 -8.39
N SER A 332 20.68 -3.01 -8.90
CA SER A 332 20.37 -2.81 -10.32
C SER A 332 20.22 -1.31 -10.66
N ASP A 333 20.47 -0.96 -11.93
CA ASP A 333 20.25 0.39 -12.47
C ASP A 333 18.77 0.65 -12.85
N ALA A 334 17.87 -0.32 -12.62
CA ALA A 334 16.46 -0.18 -12.95
C ALA A 334 15.74 0.75 -11.96
N TYR A 335 14.84 1.58 -12.47
CA TYR A 335 13.89 2.28 -11.60
C TYR A 335 12.95 1.24 -10.99
N SER A 336 13.07 1.01 -9.68
CA SER A 336 12.31 -0.01 -8.97
C SER A 336 11.23 0.61 -8.10
N VAL A 337 10.01 0.08 -8.20
CA VAL A 337 8.88 0.43 -7.33
C VAL A 337 8.48 -0.80 -6.53
N ILE A 338 8.50 -0.63 -5.22
CA ILE A 338 8.22 -1.69 -4.26
C ILE A 338 6.93 -1.37 -3.53
N GLY A 339 6.01 -2.31 -3.46
CA GLY A 339 4.74 -2.13 -2.76
C GLY A 339 4.37 -3.31 -1.87
N GLY A 340 3.60 -3.02 -0.82
CA GLY A 340 3.12 -4.01 0.15
C GLY A 340 3.97 -4.09 1.42
N GLY A 341 3.29 -4.12 2.57
CA GLY A 341 3.95 -4.03 3.89
C GLY A 341 4.99 -5.12 4.14
N GLU A 342 4.73 -6.35 3.71
CA GLU A 342 5.67 -7.48 3.87
C GLU A 342 6.92 -7.29 3.00
N THR A 343 6.77 -6.79 1.76
CA THR A 343 7.90 -6.49 0.88
C THR A 343 8.76 -5.37 1.47
N LEU A 344 8.13 -4.29 1.94
CA LEU A 344 8.82 -3.19 2.62
C LEU A 344 9.58 -3.67 3.87
N THR A 345 8.98 -4.58 4.65
CA THR A 345 9.63 -5.16 5.82
C THR A 345 10.93 -5.88 5.43
N ALA A 346 10.94 -6.64 4.32
CA ALA A 346 12.13 -7.31 3.83
C ALA A 346 13.25 -6.32 3.44
N PHE A 347 12.90 -5.21 2.77
CA PHE A 347 13.85 -4.15 2.44
C PHE A 347 14.36 -3.41 3.68
N ASN A 348 13.49 -3.13 4.65
CA ASN A 348 13.88 -2.50 5.92
C ASN A 348 14.84 -3.37 6.72
N GLN A 349 14.58 -4.66 6.85
CA GLN A 349 15.47 -5.62 7.53
C GLN A 349 16.88 -5.64 6.93
N SER A 350 16.99 -5.34 5.63
CA SER A 350 18.25 -5.34 4.89
C SER A 350 18.87 -3.94 4.75
N ASN A 351 18.24 -2.86 5.28
CA ASN A 351 18.64 -1.46 5.10
C ASN A 351 18.79 -1.08 3.62
N LEU A 352 17.83 -1.49 2.78
CA LEU A 352 17.88 -1.30 1.33
C LEU A 352 16.79 -0.36 0.77
N LEU A 353 15.92 0.20 1.62
CA LEU A 353 14.84 1.09 1.16
C LEU A 353 15.34 2.34 0.42
N ASP A 354 16.44 2.92 0.85
CA ASP A 354 17.03 4.10 0.21
C ASP A 354 17.64 3.82 -1.17
N LYS A 355 17.71 2.55 -1.57
CA LYS A 355 18.29 2.11 -2.84
C LYS A 355 17.26 1.75 -3.89
N VAL A 356 15.98 1.92 -3.61
CA VAL A 356 14.90 1.70 -4.58
C VAL A 356 14.36 3.03 -5.09
N GLY A 357 13.81 3.03 -6.30
CA GLY A 357 13.27 4.24 -6.90
C GLY A 357 12.07 4.79 -6.14
N TYR A 358 11.18 3.91 -5.67
CA TYR A 358 10.04 4.28 -4.82
C TYR A 358 9.57 3.10 -3.95
N ALA A 359 9.21 3.40 -2.70
CA ALA A 359 8.68 2.44 -1.74
C ALA A 359 7.28 2.87 -1.27
N SER A 360 6.23 2.20 -1.80
CA SER A 360 4.83 2.51 -1.46
C SER A 360 4.39 1.86 -0.16
N THR A 361 3.93 2.66 0.79
CA THR A 361 3.33 2.18 2.05
C THR A 361 1.83 1.87 1.93
N ALA A 362 1.26 2.02 0.74
CA ALA A 362 -0.18 2.04 0.51
C ALA A 362 -0.87 0.66 0.50
N GLY A 363 -0.11 -0.44 0.44
CA GLY A 363 -0.66 -1.80 0.56
C GLY A 363 -1.72 -2.13 -0.49
N GLY A 364 -2.99 -2.29 -0.07
CA GLY A 364 -4.10 -2.68 -0.95
C GLY A 364 -4.42 -1.64 -2.02
N ALA A 365 -4.36 -0.35 -1.69
CA ALA A 365 -4.62 0.73 -2.65
C ALA A 365 -3.60 0.76 -3.80
N PHE A 366 -2.32 0.46 -3.49
CA PHE A 366 -1.27 0.33 -4.48
C PHE A 366 -1.62 -0.76 -5.53
N LEU A 367 -2.03 -1.93 -5.04
CA LEU A 367 -2.40 -3.05 -5.93
C LEU A 367 -3.64 -2.74 -6.75
N GLU A 368 -4.66 -2.15 -6.14
CA GLU A 368 -5.90 -1.79 -6.82
C GLU A 368 -5.67 -0.70 -7.87
N TYR A 369 -4.77 0.25 -7.62
CA TYR A 369 -4.38 1.24 -8.62
C TYR A 369 -3.64 0.61 -9.81
N ILE A 370 -2.78 -0.38 -9.57
CA ILE A 370 -2.12 -1.14 -10.65
C ILE A 370 -3.15 -1.90 -11.50
N GLU A 371 -4.15 -2.50 -10.85
CA GLU A 371 -5.21 -3.28 -11.50
C GLU A 371 -6.13 -2.38 -12.33
N LYS A 372 -6.66 -1.31 -11.71
CA LYS A 372 -7.76 -0.51 -12.27
C LYS A 372 -7.31 0.79 -12.96
N GLY A 373 -6.10 1.26 -12.70
CA GLY A 373 -5.59 2.55 -13.19
C GLY A 373 -6.20 3.77 -12.50
N SER A 374 -7.09 3.56 -11.52
CA SER A 374 -7.71 4.62 -10.73
C SER A 374 -8.25 4.11 -9.40
N LEU A 375 -8.61 5.01 -8.50
CA LEU A 375 -9.21 4.71 -7.18
C LEU A 375 -10.39 5.65 -6.92
N PRO A 376 -11.43 5.21 -6.18
CA PRO A 376 -12.64 6.02 -5.94
C PRO A 376 -12.36 7.44 -5.45
N SER A 377 -11.49 7.61 -4.46
CA SER A 377 -11.15 8.94 -3.95
C SER A 377 -10.46 9.84 -4.96
N LEU A 378 -9.69 9.26 -5.88
CA LEU A 378 -9.00 10.00 -6.94
C LEU A 378 -9.94 10.38 -8.08
N ASP A 379 -10.89 9.49 -8.41
CA ASP A 379 -11.90 9.77 -9.43
C ASP A 379 -12.83 10.90 -9.01
N ALA A 380 -13.26 10.93 -7.74
CA ALA A 380 -14.06 12.00 -7.19
C ALA A 380 -13.36 13.38 -7.25
N LEU A 381 -12.03 13.43 -7.26
CA LEU A 381 -11.26 14.67 -7.43
C LEU A 381 -11.19 15.12 -8.90
N LYS A 382 -11.28 14.21 -9.87
CA LYS A 382 -11.29 14.53 -11.32
C LYS A 382 -12.61 15.15 -11.77
N GLU A 383 -13.73 14.75 -11.17
CA GLU A 383 -15.08 15.14 -11.62
C GLU A 383 -15.39 16.64 -11.42
N LYS A 384 -14.52 17.39 -10.76
CA LYS A 384 -14.73 18.82 -10.42
C LYS A 384 -14.09 19.83 -11.40
N ILE A 385 -13.47 19.34 -12.44
CA ILE A 385 -12.87 20.14 -13.50
C ILE A 385 -13.76 20.09 -14.74
#